data_dd6d99040cff8e8cbfee24920393b7e9
#
_entry.id   dd6d99040cff8e8cbfee24920393b7e9
#
_cell.length_a   1.000
_cell.length_b   1.000
_cell.length_c   1.000
_cell.angle_alpha   90.00
_cell.angle_beta   90.00
_cell.angle_gamma   90.00
#
_symmetry.space_group_name_H-M   'P 1'
#
loop_
_entity.id
_entity.type
_entity.pdbx_description
1 polymer ?
#
loop_
_entity_poly.entity_id
_entity_poly.type
_entity_poly.pdbx_seq_one_letter_code
_entity_poly.pdbx_strand_id
1 'polypeptide(L)'
;MDQQTLTDDEIVTAVLAGRRQDFEILVRRYSGKIIHFITRMTQDRDEAQSIAQEVFLKIFQNLPYYRKENNFSAFIFKIAKNMTLNWLNREKRTILFSRLLGREFNKAPFRQEPPRVSPQDQKERESEITRNLLLLAEEQRLALILKVYLEFSYKQIREITGWSIPKIETLISRAKSRLKKNILLQERSHEVVYTARKK
;
A
#
# COMPACT_ATOMS: atom_id res chain seq x y z
N MET A 1 20.98 24.76 10.81
CA MET A 1 20.79 24.25 9.43
C MET A 1 19.39 23.68 9.36
N ASP A 2 18.58 24.18 8.45
CA ASP A 2 17.18 23.72 8.30
C ASP A 2 17.15 22.24 7.92
N GLN A 3 16.60 21.41 8.80
CA GLN A 3 16.48 19.96 8.61
C GLN A 3 15.60 19.57 7.39
N GLN A 4 14.91 20.55 6.80
CA GLN A 4 14.02 20.34 5.64
C GLN A 4 14.76 20.37 4.28
N THR A 5 15.99 20.82 4.22
CA THR A 5 16.76 21.00 2.97
C THR A 5 17.67 19.82 2.61
N LEU A 6 17.96 18.91 3.55
CA LEU A 6 18.82 17.75 3.29
C LEU A 6 18.17 16.74 2.36
N THR A 7 18.93 16.25 1.38
CA THR A 7 18.54 15.11 0.55
C THR A 7 18.55 13.80 1.33
N ASP A 8 17.81 12.80 0.87
CA ASP A 8 17.81 11.49 1.51
C ASP A 8 19.21 10.87 1.60
N ASP A 9 20.03 11.05 0.56
CA ASP A 9 21.41 10.56 0.51
C ASP A 9 22.33 11.22 1.53
N GLU A 10 22.15 12.51 1.77
CA GLU A 10 22.90 13.25 2.81
C GLU A 10 22.52 12.75 4.20
N ILE A 11 21.21 12.53 4.43
CA ILE A 11 20.72 12.00 5.70
C ILE A 11 21.24 10.57 5.92
N VAL A 12 21.15 9.70 4.92
CA VAL A 12 21.70 8.33 5.00
C VAL A 12 23.20 8.37 5.31
N THR A 13 23.96 9.24 4.64
CA THR A 13 25.40 9.40 4.90
C THR A 13 25.66 9.81 6.34
N ALA A 14 24.88 10.76 6.87
CA ALA A 14 24.99 11.22 8.24
C ALA A 14 24.69 10.11 9.27
N VAL A 15 23.62 9.33 9.02
CA VAL A 15 23.25 8.19 9.87
C VAL A 15 24.35 7.13 9.89
N LEU A 16 24.92 6.79 8.73
CA LEU A 16 26.00 5.83 8.60
C LEU A 16 27.32 6.33 9.24
N ALA A 17 27.53 7.66 9.30
CA ALA A 17 28.64 8.29 10.00
C ALA A 17 28.44 8.39 11.52
N GLY A 18 27.37 7.78 12.09
CA GLY A 18 27.11 7.70 13.53
C GLY A 18 26.04 8.66 14.05
N ARG A 19 25.51 9.59 13.24
CA ARG A 19 24.41 10.50 13.62
C ARG A 19 23.06 9.80 13.52
N ARG A 20 22.86 8.77 14.33
CA ARG A 20 21.68 7.89 14.28
C ARG A 20 20.35 8.61 14.42
N GLN A 21 20.31 9.71 15.18
CA GLN A 21 19.11 10.55 15.36
C GLN A 21 18.59 11.16 14.04
N ASP A 22 19.47 11.38 13.04
CA ASP A 22 19.07 11.94 11.77
C ASP A 22 18.14 11.00 10.98
N PHE A 23 18.09 9.71 11.35
CA PHE A 23 17.14 8.76 10.78
C PHE A 23 15.68 9.16 11.02
N GLU A 24 15.40 9.88 12.10
CA GLU A 24 14.05 10.39 12.39
C GLU A 24 13.51 11.30 11.26
N ILE A 25 14.39 12.01 10.56
CA ILE A 25 14.02 12.86 9.43
C ILE A 25 13.42 12.00 8.31
N LEU A 26 14.05 10.85 8.02
CA LEU A 26 13.54 9.90 7.03
C LEU A 26 12.21 9.28 7.49
N VAL A 27 12.10 8.92 8.78
CA VAL A 27 10.84 8.40 9.35
C VAL A 27 9.73 9.42 9.16
N ARG A 28 9.92 10.68 9.53
CA ARG A 28 8.92 11.75 9.35
C ARG A 28 8.55 11.97 7.88
N ARG A 29 9.53 11.94 6.96
CA ARG A 29 9.34 12.15 5.52
C ARG A 29 8.52 11.03 4.87
N TYR A 30 8.67 9.80 5.31
CA TYR A 30 8.13 8.63 4.64
C TYR A 30 7.01 7.90 5.38
N SER A 31 6.81 8.12 6.69
CA SER A 31 5.83 7.39 7.49
C SER A 31 4.41 7.44 6.93
N GLY A 32 3.93 8.63 6.59
CA GLY A 32 2.60 8.78 6.00
C GLY A 32 2.44 7.99 4.71
N LYS A 33 3.42 8.10 3.80
CA LYS A 33 3.39 7.39 2.50
C LYS A 33 3.43 5.86 2.68
N ILE A 34 4.25 5.37 3.61
CA ILE A 34 4.37 3.93 3.90
C ILE A 34 3.09 3.40 4.53
N ILE A 35 2.56 4.07 5.55
CA ILE A 35 1.30 3.65 6.19
C ILE A 35 0.16 3.64 5.16
N HIS A 36 0.02 4.68 4.35
CA HIS A 36 -1.00 4.74 3.30
C HIS A 36 -0.82 3.62 2.26
N PHE A 37 0.41 3.31 1.86
CA PHE A 37 0.70 2.20 0.97
C PHE A 37 0.24 0.87 1.57
N ILE A 38 0.66 0.58 2.81
CA ILE A 38 0.34 -0.66 3.49
C ILE A 38 -1.18 -0.77 3.70
N THR A 39 -1.83 0.29 4.19
CA THR A 39 -3.29 0.32 4.37
C THR A 39 -4.03 0.02 3.08
N ARG A 40 -3.62 0.58 1.94
CA ARG A 40 -4.26 0.29 0.64
C ARG A 40 -4.01 -1.14 0.15
N MET A 41 -2.93 -1.76 0.59
CA MET A 41 -2.63 -3.17 0.29
C MET A 41 -3.37 -4.14 1.21
N THR A 42 -3.43 -3.87 2.52
CA THR A 42 -3.95 -4.78 3.55
C THR A 42 -5.41 -4.53 3.90
N GLN A 43 -5.89 -3.28 3.75
CA GLN A 43 -7.19 -2.78 4.22
C GLN A 43 -7.35 -2.80 5.74
N ASP A 44 -6.25 -2.96 6.46
CA ASP A 44 -6.19 -2.92 7.91
C ASP A 44 -5.25 -1.79 8.33
N ARG A 45 -5.78 -0.78 9.01
CA ARG A 45 -5.02 0.40 9.41
C ARG A 45 -4.14 0.13 10.62
N ASP A 46 -4.62 -0.70 11.54
CA ASP A 46 -3.88 -1.02 12.76
C ASP A 46 -2.69 -1.92 12.43
N GLU A 47 -2.92 -2.94 11.61
CA GLU A 47 -1.86 -3.77 11.06
C GLU A 47 -0.89 -2.96 10.18
N ALA A 48 -1.40 -1.99 9.42
CA ALA A 48 -0.53 -1.14 8.61
C ALA A 48 0.44 -0.31 9.47
N GLN A 49 0.03 0.15 10.64
CA GLN A 49 0.92 0.85 11.57
C GLN A 49 1.98 -0.08 12.14
N SER A 50 1.60 -1.29 12.55
CA SER A 50 2.51 -2.31 13.05
C SER A 50 3.55 -2.71 12.00
N ILE A 51 3.11 -2.99 10.78
CA ILE A 51 3.99 -3.32 9.66
C ILE A 51 4.91 -2.14 9.33
N ALA A 52 4.41 -0.89 9.37
CA ALA A 52 5.22 0.29 9.08
C ALA A 52 6.36 0.47 10.10
N GLN A 53 6.12 0.20 11.37
CA GLN A 53 7.19 0.23 12.39
C GLN A 53 8.28 -0.80 12.09
N GLU A 54 7.88 -2.04 11.78
CA GLU A 54 8.84 -3.08 11.37
C GLU A 54 9.60 -2.72 10.10
N VAL A 55 8.92 -2.08 9.12
CA VAL A 55 9.53 -1.57 7.89
C VAL A 55 10.64 -0.58 8.21
N PHE A 56 10.41 0.40 9.09
CA PHE A 56 11.44 1.37 9.44
C PHE A 56 12.62 0.74 10.18
N LEU A 57 12.37 -0.21 11.07
CA LEU A 57 13.45 -0.99 11.70
C LEU A 57 14.27 -1.73 10.64
N LYS A 58 13.59 -2.35 9.66
CA LYS A 58 14.26 -3.07 8.58
C LYS A 58 15.02 -2.13 7.63
N ILE A 59 14.49 -0.94 7.35
CA ILE A 59 15.20 0.10 6.59
C ILE A 59 16.47 0.48 7.32
N PHE A 60 16.40 0.81 8.61
CA PHE A 60 17.56 1.19 9.41
C PHE A 60 18.66 0.11 9.39
N GLN A 61 18.28 -1.15 9.57
CA GLN A 61 19.19 -2.29 9.50
C GLN A 61 19.85 -2.48 8.12
N ASN A 62 19.15 -2.10 7.05
CA ASN A 62 19.61 -2.26 5.68
C ASN A 62 20.26 -0.99 5.09
N LEU A 63 20.32 0.13 5.82
CA LEU A 63 20.99 1.34 5.35
C LEU A 63 22.44 1.09 4.87
N PRO A 64 23.26 0.25 5.53
CA PRO A 64 24.63 -0.05 5.04
C PRO A 64 24.68 -0.67 3.65
N TYR A 65 23.59 -1.30 3.19
CA TYR A 65 23.47 -1.91 1.86
C TYR A 65 22.83 -1.00 0.82
N TYR A 66 22.39 0.19 1.23
CA TYR A 66 21.86 1.19 0.31
C TYR A 66 23.00 1.76 -0.54
N ARG A 67 22.77 1.84 -1.85
CA ARG A 67 23.69 2.45 -2.81
C ARG A 67 23.09 3.74 -3.32
N LYS A 68 23.85 4.83 -3.31
CA LYS A 68 23.41 6.18 -3.73
C LYS A 68 22.96 6.27 -5.19
N GLU A 69 23.39 5.33 -6.04
CA GLU A 69 22.94 5.24 -7.44
C GLU A 69 21.47 4.83 -7.54
N ASN A 70 20.91 4.27 -6.47
CA ASN A 70 19.51 3.90 -6.40
C ASN A 70 18.68 5.03 -5.78
N ASN A 71 17.48 5.21 -6.29
CA ASN A 71 16.54 6.14 -5.67
C ASN A 71 16.14 5.66 -4.27
N PHE A 72 16.41 6.47 -3.23
CA PHE A 72 16.15 6.08 -1.84
C PHE A 72 14.69 5.71 -1.60
N SER A 73 13.74 6.44 -2.22
CA SER A 73 12.32 6.08 -2.10
C SER A 73 12.01 4.71 -2.71
N ALA A 74 12.65 4.32 -3.83
CA ALA A 74 12.50 2.97 -4.38
C ALA A 74 13.07 1.91 -3.44
N PHE A 75 14.21 2.17 -2.79
CA PHE A 75 14.80 1.28 -1.78
C PHE A 75 13.84 1.01 -0.61
N ILE A 76 13.26 2.08 0.01
CA ILE A 76 12.32 1.91 1.12
C ILE A 76 11.05 1.19 0.69
N PHE A 77 10.47 1.56 -0.46
CA PHE A 77 9.25 0.92 -0.93
C PHE A 77 9.45 -0.52 -1.39
N LYS A 78 10.66 -0.92 -1.78
CA LYS A 78 11.02 -2.33 -1.99
C LYS A 78 10.93 -3.13 -0.69
N ILE A 79 11.43 -2.58 0.42
CA ILE A 79 11.33 -3.19 1.75
C ILE A 79 9.87 -3.25 2.19
N ALA A 80 9.15 -2.12 2.13
CA ALA A 80 7.75 -2.04 2.51
C ALA A 80 6.87 -3.02 1.73
N LYS A 81 7.04 -3.10 0.40
CA LYS A 81 6.35 -4.07 -0.45
C LYS A 81 6.60 -5.51 0.01
N ASN A 82 7.85 -5.88 0.22
CA ASN A 82 8.19 -7.25 0.59
C ASN A 82 7.55 -7.64 1.92
N MET A 83 7.61 -6.77 2.93
CA MET A 83 7.03 -7.03 4.25
C MET A 83 5.50 -7.10 4.17
N THR A 84 4.86 -6.19 3.44
CA THR A 84 3.40 -6.20 3.23
C THR A 84 2.94 -7.49 2.53
N LEU A 85 3.62 -7.92 1.46
CA LEU A 85 3.28 -9.15 0.76
C LEU A 85 3.51 -10.39 1.62
N ASN A 86 4.56 -10.42 2.44
CA ASN A 86 4.79 -11.51 3.40
C ASN A 86 3.68 -11.59 4.43
N TRP A 87 3.21 -10.45 4.94
CA TRP A 87 2.07 -10.40 5.85
C TRP A 87 0.79 -10.91 5.18
N LEU A 88 0.45 -10.42 3.99
CA LEU A 88 -0.71 -10.88 3.21
C LEU A 88 -0.68 -12.39 2.97
N ASN A 89 0.48 -12.94 2.67
CA ASN A 89 0.64 -14.38 2.45
C ASN A 89 0.49 -15.19 3.74
N ARG A 90 0.91 -14.66 4.88
CA ARG A 90 0.66 -15.29 6.19
C ARG A 90 -0.82 -15.29 6.52
N GLU A 91 -1.50 -14.16 6.37
CA GLU A 91 -2.95 -14.05 6.60
C GLU A 91 -3.75 -15.05 5.74
N LYS A 92 -3.46 -15.10 4.44
CA LYS A 92 -4.11 -16.07 3.53
C LYS A 92 -3.94 -17.52 4.02
N ARG A 93 -2.74 -17.88 4.48
CA ARG A 93 -2.48 -19.24 5.01
C ARG A 93 -3.21 -19.51 6.30
N THR A 94 -3.25 -18.56 7.22
CA THR A 94 -3.95 -18.66 8.50
C THR A 94 -5.46 -18.87 8.28
N ILE A 95 -6.06 -18.11 7.36
CA ILE A 95 -7.47 -18.25 7.00
C ILE A 95 -7.75 -19.63 6.38
N LEU A 96 -6.91 -20.08 5.45
CA LEU A 96 -7.07 -21.39 4.82
C LEU A 96 -6.97 -22.52 5.84
N PHE A 97 -5.98 -22.46 6.73
CA PHE A 97 -5.78 -23.46 7.77
C PHE A 97 -6.94 -23.51 8.75
N SER A 98 -7.49 -22.35 9.15
CA SER A 98 -8.65 -22.29 10.03
C SER A 98 -9.90 -22.89 9.41
N ARG A 99 -10.13 -22.66 8.13
CA ARG A 99 -11.23 -23.28 7.36
C ARG A 99 -11.08 -24.80 7.29
N LEU A 100 -9.86 -25.31 7.09
CA LEU A 100 -9.60 -26.75 7.06
C LEU A 100 -9.84 -27.42 8.42
N LEU A 101 -9.62 -26.70 9.53
CA LEU A 101 -9.86 -27.21 10.88
C LEU A 101 -11.32 -27.05 11.36
N GLY A 102 -12.24 -26.56 10.51
CA GLY A 102 -13.62 -26.31 10.90
C GLY A 102 -13.80 -25.26 12.00
N ARG A 103 -12.76 -24.47 12.29
CA ARG A 103 -12.83 -23.36 13.25
C ARG A 103 -13.39 -22.15 12.54
N GLU A 104 -14.56 -21.70 12.97
CA GLU A 104 -15.05 -20.38 12.60
C GLU A 104 -14.08 -19.34 13.18
N PHE A 105 -13.17 -18.86 12.34
CA PHE A 105 -12.38 -17.69 12.67
C PHE A 105 -13.30 -16.49 12.50
N ASN A 106 -13.65 -15.84 13.60
CA ASN A 106 -14.42 -14.60 13.63
C ASN A 106 -13.66 -13.38 13.02
N LYS A 107 -12.47 -13.61 12.48
CA LYS A 107 -11.84 -12.70 11.53
C LYS A 107 -12.30 -13.09 10.14
N ALA A 108 -13.41 -12.51 9.68
CA ALA A 108 -13.80 -12.61 8.28
C ALA A 108 -12.58 -12.27 7.41
N PRO A 109 -12.27 -13.13 6.40
CA PRO A 109 -11.22 -12.79 5.45
C PRO A 109 -11.64 -11.48 4.77
N PHE A 110 -10.89 -10.41 4.99
CA PHE A 110 -11.23 -9.10 4.49
C PHE A 110 -12.65 -8.66 4.92
N ARG A 111 -12.87 -8.55 6.23
CA ARG A 111 -14.12 -7.96 6.70
C ARG A 111 -14.15 -6.52 6.21
N GLN A 112 -15.02 -6.30 5.25
CA GLN A 112 -15.50 -5.00 4.82
C GLN A 112 -16.37 -4.40 5.94
N GLU A 113 -15.80 -4.15 7.11
CA GLU A 113 -16.42 -3.16 7.98
C GLU A 113 -15.93 -1.81 7.45
N PRO A 114 -16.87 -0.98 6.97
CA PRO A 114 -16.51 0.39 6.69
C PRO A 114 -15.97 0.98 7.99
N PRO A 115 -14.86 1.74 7.96
CA PRO A 115 -14.40 2.43 9.14
C PRO A 115 -15.57 3.24 9.69
N ARG A 116 -15.98 2.94 10.93
CA ARG A 116 -16.93 3.77 11.65
C ARG A 116 -16.32 5.14 11.73
N VAL A 117 -16.91 6.10 11.00
CA VAL A 117 -17.04 7.44 11.45
C VAL A 117 -17.15 8.54 10.44
N SER A 118 -17.95 9.50 10.71
CA SER A 118 -18.13 10.80 10.03
C SER A 118 -16.92 11.76 10.25
N PRO A 119 -16.66 12.75 9.35
CA PRO A 119 -17.55 13.51 8.47
C PRO A 119 -17.26 13.28 6.97
N GLN A 120 -18.11 13.08 6.40
CA GLN A 120 -19.09 12.76 5.39
C GLN A 120 -18.63 12.54 3.95
N ASP A 121 -18.00 13.37 3.20
CA ASP A 121 -17.84 13.13 1.76
C ASP A 121 -16.48 12.62 1.30
N GLN A 122 -15.40 13.02 1.96
CA GLN A 122 -14.05 12.55 1.58
C GLN A 122 -13.77 11.12 2.04
N LYS A 123 -14.27 10.74 3.23
CA LYS A 123 -14.07 9.40 3.79
C LYS A 123 -14.92 8.34 3.08
N GLU A 124 -16.11 8.69 2.59
CA GLU A 124 -16.93 7.76 1.79
C GLU A 124 -16.26 7.45 0.46
N ARG A 125 -15.71 8.47 -0.21
CA ARG A 125 -14.93 8.29 -1.45
C ARG A 125 -13.65 7.48 -1.23
N GLU A 126 -12.91 7.72 -0.15
CA GLU A 126 -11.73 6.93 0.19
C GLU A 126 -12.09 5.47 0.50
N SER A 127 -13.20 5.23 1.19
CA SER A 127 -13.71 3.90 1.49
C SER A 127 -14.17 3.16 0.23
N GLU A 128 -14.78 3.86 -0.72
CA GLU A 128 -15.19 3.29 -2.00
C GLU A 128 -14.00 2.94 -2.90
N ILE A 129 -13.05 3.85 -3.03
CA ILE A 129 -11.79 3.60 -3.75
C ILE A 129 -11.09 2.38 -3.15
N THR A 130 -11.01 2.32 -1.85
CA THR A 130 -10.36 1.26 -1.10
C THR A 130 -11.03 -0.10 -1.34
N ARG A 131 -12.37 -0.17 -1.32
CA ARG A 131 -13.14 -1.37 -1.68
C ARG A 131 -12.88 -1.82 -3.12
N ASN A 132 -12.89 -0.88 -4.05
CA ASN A 132 -12.62 -1.18 -5.45
C ASN A 132 -11.20 -1.71 -5.69
N LEU A 133 -10.21 -1.25 -4.92
CA LEU A 133 -8.85 -1.79 -4.98
C LEU A 133 -8.77 -3.26 -4.57
N LEU A 134 -9.59 -3.71 -3.61
CA LEU A 134 -9.63 -5.11 -3.19
C LEU A 134 -10.12 -6.07 -4.28
N LEU A 135 -10.95 -5.59 -5.19
CA LEU A 135 -11.43 -6.38 -6.31
C LEU A 135 -10.36 -6.66 -7.37
N LEU A 136 -9.21 -5.98 -7.28
CA LEU A 136 -8.06 -6.22 -8.15
C LEU A 136 -7.24 -7.41 -7.66
N ALA A 137 -6.63 -8.13 -8.60
CA ALA A 137 -5.57 -9.07 -8.28
C ALA A 137 -4.41 -8.32 -7.60
N GLU A 138 -3.71 -8.98 -6.66
CA GLU A 138 -2.67 -8.37 -5.82
C GLU A 138 -1.60 -7.61 -6.62
N GLU A 139 -1.08 -8.21 -7.70
CA GLU A 139 -0.11 -7.54 -8.57
C GLU A 139 -0.69 -6.31 -9.29
N GLN A 140 -1.96 -6.36 -9.71
CA GLN A 140 -2.65 -5.22 -10.34
C GLN A 140 -2.82 -4.08 -9.35
N ARG A 141 -3.25 -4.40 -8.13
CA ARG A 141 -3.41 -3.46 -7.03
C ARG A 141 -2.08 -2.80 -6.68
N LEU A 142 -1.02 -3.59 -6.50
CA LEU A 142 0.32 -3.11 -6.22
C LEU A 142 0.82 -2.15 -7.31
N ALA A 143 0.75 -2.55 -8.58
CA ALA A 143 1.18 -1.71 -9.71
C ALA A 143 0.42 -0.38 -9.77
N LEU A 144 -0.89 -0.42 -9.53
CA LEU A 144 -1.73 0.76 -9.54
C LEU A 144 -1.42 1.71 -8.39
N ILE A 145 -1.24 1.18 -7.17
CA ILE A 145 -0.88 1.99 -6.00
C ILE A 145 0.47 2.68 -6.22
N LEU A 146 1.49 1.95 -6.68
CA LEU A 146 2.81 2.53 -6.94
C LEU A 146 2.75 3.61 -8.03
N LYS A 147 1.95 3.40 -9.10
CA LYS A 147 1.88 4.35 -10.22
C LYS A 147 1.01 5.56 -9.95
N VAL A 148 -0.18 5.35 -9.36
CA VAL A 148 -1.22 6.39 -9.29
C VAL A 148 -1.19 7.13 -7.95
N TYR A 149 -0.98 6.42 -6.83
CA TYR A 149 -1.00 7.05 -5.51
C TYR A 149 0.37 7.52 -5.03
N LEU A 150 1.44 6.82 -5.43
CA LEU A 150 2.81 7.17 -5.06
C LEU A 150 3.59 7.82 -6.18
N GLU A 151 2.97 7.93 -7.37
CA GLU A 151 3.49 8.65 -8.55
C GLU A 151 4.85 8.17 -9.04
N PHE A 152 5.23 6.92 -8.72
CA PHE A 152 6.48 6.36 -9.17
C PHE A 152 6.56 6.24 -10.69
N SER A 153 7.73 6.54 -11.24
CA SER A 153 8.04 6.26 -12.64
C SER A 153 8.10 4.75 -12.90
N TYR A 154 7.94 4.33 -14.16
CA TYR A 154 8.08 2.91 -14.53
C TYR A 154 9.44 2.33 -14.14
N LYS A 155 10.50 3.14 -14.22
CA LYS A 155 11.85 2.75 -13.79
C LYS A 155 11.89 2.45 -12.29
N GLN A 156 11.34 3.32 -11.47
CA GLN A 156 11.24 3.11 -10.02
C GLN A 156 10.36 1.90 -9.66
N ILE A 157 9.20 1.73 -10.33
CA ILE A 157 8.35 0.56 -10.11
C ILE A 157 9.12 -0.74 -10.46
N ARG A 158 9.92 -0.74 -11.53
CA ARG A 158 10.79 -1.86 -11.86
C ARG A 158 11.82 -2.13 -10.75
N GLU A 159 12.45 -1.11 -10.17
CA GLU A 159 13.38 -1.24 -9.05
C GLU A 159 12.71 -1.80 -7.79
N ILE A 160 11.49 -1.35 -7.49
CA ILE A 160 10.69 -1.80 -6.34
C ILE A 160 10.23 -3.25 -6.49
N THR A 161 9.76 -3.62 -7.69
CA THR A 161 9.04 -4.88 -7.91
C THR A 161 9.90 -5.98 -8.53
N GLY A 162 10.92 -5.60 -9.29
CA GLY A 162 11.69 -6.49 -10.17
C GLY A 162 10.97 -6.85 -11.47
N TRP A 163 9.81 -6.26 -11.76
CA TRP A 163 9.04 -6.55 -12.96
C TRP A 163 9.59 -5.83 -14.19
N SER A 164 9.38 -6.41 -15.37
CA SER A 164 9.67 -5.74 -16.63
C SER A 164 8.67 -4.59 -16.88
N ILE A 165 9.09 -3.56 -17.60
CA ILE A 165 8.22 -2.41 -17.94
C ILE A 165 6.94 -2.87 -18.68
N PRO A 166 6.98 -3.75 -19.69
CA PRO A 166 5.75 -4.25 -20.34
C PRO A 166 4.80 -4.97 -19.37
N LYS A 167 5.33 -5.73 -18.39
CA LYS A 167 4.50 -6.32 -17.33
C LYS A 167 3.80 -5.25 -16.50
N ILE A 168 4.52 -4.20 -16.08
CA ILE A 168 3.97 -3.10 -15.28
C ILE A 168 2.85 -2.39 -16.05
N GLU A 169 3.07 -2.06 -17.32
CA GLU A 169 2.07 -1.41 -18.19
C GLU A 169 0.81 -2.27 -18.32
N THR A 170 0.99 -3.56 -18.58
CA THR A 170 -0.12 -4.51 -18.68
C THR A 170 -0.93 -4.59 -17.39
N LEU A 171 -0.25 -4.66 -16.22
CA LEU A 171 -0.92 -4.72 -14.92
C LEU A 171 -1.72 -3.45 -14.64
N ILE A 172 -1.15 -2.27 -14.93
CA ILE A 172 -1.82 -0.98 -14.74
C ILE A 172 -3.03 -0.85 -15.67
N SER A 173 -2.88 -1.22 -16.96
CA SER A 173 -3.97 -1.18 -17.93
C SER A 173 -5.13 -2.08 -17.50
N ARG A 174 -4.85 -3.32 -17.12
CA ARG A 174 -5.85 -4.27 -16.62
C ARG A 174 -6.52 -3.79 -15.34
N ALA A 175 -5.74 -3.21 -14.40
CA ALA A 175 -6.28 -2.63 -13.18
C ALA A 175 -7.28 -1.51 -13.48
N LYS A 176 -6.91 -0.56 -14.34
CA LYS A 176 -7.78 0.57 -14.74
C LYS A 176 -9.07 0.09 -15.40
N SER A 177 -8.96 -0.86 -16.33
CA SER A 177 -10.13 -1.43 -17.04
C SER A 177 -11.08 -2.12 -16.06
N ARG A 178 -10.55 -2.89 -15.11
CA ARG A 178 -11.37 -3.57 -14.09
C ARG A 178 -12.05 -2.60 -13.15
N LEU A 179 -11.35 -1.55 -12.68
CA LEU A 179 -11.94 -0.51 -11.85
C LEU A 179 -13.07 0.23 -12.57
N LYS A 180 -12.84 0.63 -13.83
CA LYS A 180 -13.87 1.28 -14.64
C LYS A 180 -15.13 0.42 -14.77
N LYS A 181 -14.96 -0.88 -15.02
CA LYS A 181 -16.09 -1.83 -15.11
C LYS A 181 -16.84 -1.93 -13.76
N ASN A 182 -16.13 -2.00 -12.65
CA ASN A 182 -16.74 -2.12 -11.32
C ASN A 182 -17.54 -0.87 -10.95
N ILE A 183 -17.00 0.32 -11.19
CA ILE A 183 -17.67 1.60 -10.93
C ILE A 183 -18.96 1.69 -11.76
N LEU A 184 -18.92 1.40 -13.04
CA LEU A 184 -20.11 1.41 -13.90
C LEU A 184 -21.20 0.41 -13.45
N LEU A 185 -20.80 -0.75 -12.92
CA LEU A 185 -21.75 -1.73 -12.37
C LEU A 185 -22.40 -1.24 -11.07
N GLN A 186 -21.63 -0.55 -10.21
CA GLN A 186 -22.15 0.03 -8.98
C GLN A 186 -23.13 1.16 -9.27
N GLU A 187 -22.83 2.08 -10.19
CA GLU A 187 -23.72 3.16 -10.61
C GLU A 187 -25.07 2.62 -11.12
N ARG A 188 -25.03 1.60 -11.98
CA ARG A 188 -26.26 0.95 -12.48
C ARG A 188 -27.08 0.30 -11.35
N SER A 189 -26.43 -0.32 -10.38
CA SER A 189 -27.09 -0.95 -9.25
C SER A 189 -27.80 0.10 -8.35
N HIS A 190 -27.16 1.25 -8.16
CA HIS A 190 -27.77 2.38 -7.42
C HIS A 190 -28.98 2.96 -8.15
N GLU A 191 -28.94 3.08 -9.47
CA GLU A 191 -30.02 3.61 -10.27
C GLU A 191 -31.25 2.70 -10.27
N VAL A 192 -31.04 1.37 -10.32
CA VAL A 192 -32.13 0.37 -10.23
C VAL A 192 -32.79 0.39 -8.86
N VAL A 193 -32.04 0.50 -7.77
CA VAL A 193 -32.59 0.57 -6.41
C VAL A 193 -33.37 1.88 -6.19
N TYR A 194 -32.88 2.98 -6.74
CA TYR A 194 -33.54 4.28 -6.64
C TYR A 194 -34.89 4.30 -7.38
N THR A 195 -34.96 3.70 -8.56
CA THR A 195 -36.19 3.58 -9.36
C THR A 195 -37.19 2.62 -8.76
N ALA A 196 -36.74 1.55 -8.12
CA ALA A 196 -37.62 0.58 -7.42
C ALA A 196 -38.26 1.13 -6.15
N ARG A 197 -37.66 2.13 -5.48
CA ARG A 197 -38.22 2.80 -4.26
C ARG A 197 -39.24 3.88 -4.58
N LYS A 198 -39.40 4.29 -5.83
CA LYS A 198 -40.37 5.31 -6.27
C LYS A 198 -41.66 4.73 -6.82
N LYS A 199 -41.78 3.42 -6.89
CA LYS A 199 -43.01 2.70 -7.22
C LYS A 199 -43.64 2.13 -5.95
#